data_fed0fc68dbe715e9fff4d993a0015381
#
_entry.id   fed0fc68dbe715e9fff4d993a0015381
#
_cell.length_a   1.000
_cell.length_b   1.000
_cell.length_c   1.000
_cell.angle_alpha   90.00
_cell.angle_beta   90.00
_cell.angle_gamma   90.00
#
_symmetry.space_group_name_H-M   'P 1'
#
loop_
_entity.id
_entity.type
_entity.pdbx_description
1 polymer ?
#
loop_
_entity_poly.entity_id
_entity_poly.type
_entity_poly.pdbx_seq_one_letter_code
_entity_poly.pdbx_strand_id
1 'polypeptide(L)'
;LLPSLPGALLHALLHAPALRALLYTPTDEHFGIVPLEAMVCGVPVLATDTGGPLETVVDAALDADGQPQARDATGFLCAPNAEQWASVCHRVLDWDEDTRTRIASAARQRVQTHFSVRTMGAALDEHVRAVGAQAVPLGERIQIFGVVLTLLLMHAVVVYVALGWL
;
A
#
# COMPACT_ATOMS: atom_id res chain seq x y z
N LEU A 1 10.26 4.23 -24.83
CA LEU A 1 10.35 4.32 -23.34
C LEU A 1 10.40 5.79 -22.98
N LEU A 2 9.41 6.26 -22.23
CA LEU A 2 9.45 7.60 -21.65
C LEU A 2 10.40 7.58 -20.44
N PRO A 3 11.21 8.63 -20.26
CA PRO A 3 11.98 8.78 -19.03
C PRO A 3 11.03 8.97 -17.84
N SER A 4 11.55 8.85 -16.62
CA SER A 4 10.82 9.16 -15.39
C SER A 4 10.13 10.53 -15.52
N LEU A 5 8.80 10.57 -15.33
CA LEU A 5 8.03 11.80 -15.43
C LEU A 5 8.18 12.62 -14.15
N PRO A 6 8.41 13.94 -14.22
CA PRO A 6 8.28 14.81 -13.06
C PRO A 6 6.87 14.69 -12.44
N GLY A 7 6.78 14.72 -11.10
CA GLY A 7 5.50 14.55 -10.39
C GLY A 7 4.39 15.50 -10.85
N ALA A 8 4.72 16.75 -11.15
CA ALA A 8 3.75 17.72 -11.68
C ALA A 8 3.17 17.29 -13.05
N LEU A 9 3.99 16.71 -13.91
CA LEU A 9 3.54 16.23 -15.22
C LEU A 9 2.70 14.95 -15.07
N LEU A 10 3.10 14.03 -14.21
CA LEU A 10 2.30 12.84 -13.88
C LEU A 10 0.92 13.25 -13.34
N HIS A 11 0.87 14.19 -12.41
CA HIS A 11 -0.38 14.70 -11.87
C HIS A 11 -1.27 15.35 -12.95
N ALA A 12 -0.68 16.16 -13.82
CA ALA A 12 -1.42 16.76 -14.95
C ALA A 12 -1.97 15.68 -15.91
N LEU A 13 -1.20 14.62 -16.17
CA LEU A 13 -1.63 13.50 -17.00
C LEU A 13 -2.78 12.73 -16.35
N LEU A 14 -2.70 12.44 -15.04
CA LEU A 14 -3.75 11.73 -14.30
C LEU A 14 -5.07 12.53 -14.20
N HIS A 15 -5.03 13.85 -14.39
CA HIS A 15 -6.21 14.72 -14.46
C HIS A 15 -6.67 15.02 -15.91
N ALA A 16 -6.00 14.48 -16.92
CA ALA A 16 -6.37 14.71 -18.30
C ALA A 16 -7.75 14.09 -18.62
N PRO A 17 -8.73 14.83 -19.16
CA PRO A 17 -10.07 14.33 -19.46
C PRO A 17 -10.09 13.16 -20.44
N ALA A 18 -9.06 13.06 -21.28
CA ALA A 18 -8.89 11.97 -22.25
C ALA A 18 -8.37 10.68 -21.63
N LEU A 19 -7.83 10.71 -20.41
CA LEU A 19 -7.30 9.52 -19.76
C LEU A 19 -8.46 8.61 -19.32
N ARG A 20 -8.47 7.37 -19.79
CA ARG A 20 -9.57 6.43 -19.55
C ARG A 20 -9.26 5.43 -18.48
N ALA A 21 -8.03 5.01 -18.36
CA ALA A 21 -7.56 4.06 -17.36
C ALA A 21 -6.05 4.13 -17.20
N LEU A 22 -5.56 3.64 -16.07
CA LEU A 22 -4.16 3.29 -15.85
C LEU A 22 -3.97 1.79 -16.05
N LEU A 23 -3.03 1.38 -16.89
CA LEU A 23 -2.60 -0.01 -17.00
C LEU A 23 -1.36 -0.21 -16.14
N TYR A 24 -1.47 -1.08 -15.13
CA TYR A 24 -0.40 -1.38 -14.20
C TYR A 24 -0.02 -2.86 -14.27
N THR A 25 1.02 -3.18 -15.01
CA THR A 25 1.41 -4.53 -15.42
C THR A 25 2.48 -5.24 -14.58
N PRO A 26 3.14 -4.65 -13.57
CA PRO A 26 4.09 -5.37 -12.73
C PRO A 26 3.46 -6.59 -12.03
N THR A 27 4.17 -7.72 -12.01
CA THR A 27 3.69 -8.99 -11.41
C THR A 27 4.25 -9.23 -10.01
N ASP A 28 5.33 -8.54 -9.62
CA ASP A 28 6.02 -8.73 -8.34
C ASP A 28 6.01 -7.46 -7.47
N GLU A 29 4.96 -6.66 -7.59
CA GLU A 29 4.81 -5.42 -6.84
C GLU A 29 4.35 -5.70 -5.41
N HIS A 30 5.09 -5.21 -4.42
CA HIS A 30 4.77 -5.43 -3.01
C HIS A 30 3.55 -4.64 -2.55
N PHE A 31 3.40 -3.39 -3.00
CA PHE A 31 2.29 -2.52 -2.60
C PHE A 31 1.67 -1.77 -3.79
N GLY A 32 2.50 -1.05 -4.57
CA GLY A 32 2.05 -0.30 -5.74
C GLY A 32 1.42 1.04 -5.39
N ILE A 33 2.23 2.08 -5.18
CA ILE A 33 1.70 3.44 -4.94
C ILE A 33 1.06 4.05 -6.19
N VAL A 34 1.54 3.68 -7.39
CA VAL A 34 1.05 4.23 -8.66
C VAL A 34 -0.44 3.94 -8.91
N PRO A 35 -0.97 2.74 -8.64
CA PRO A 35 -2.42 2.50 -8.61
C PRO A 35 -3.18 3.47 -7.71
N LEU A 36 -2.68 3.75 -6.49
CA LEU A 36 -3.34 4.66 -5.56
C LEU A 36 -3.31 6.13 -6.04
N GLU A 37 -2.22 6.56 -6.69
CA GLU A 37 -2.11 7.88 -7.32
C GLU A 37 -3.15 8.05 -8.44
N ALA A 38 -3.39 7.02 -9.26
CA ALA A 38 -4.44 7.04 -10.27
C ALA A 38 -5.84 7.04 -9.62
N MET A 39 -6.07 6.20 -8.63
CA MET A 39 -7.35 6.08 -7.93
C MET A 39 -7.75 7.38 -7.23
N VAL A 40 -6.82 8.11 -6.59
CA VAL A 40 -7.13 9.40 -5.95
C VAL A 40 -7.52 10.46 -6.96
N CYS A 41 -7.00 10.38 -8.19
CA CYS A 41 -7.42 11.22 -9.31
C CYS A 41 -8.73 10.74 -9.95
N GLY A 42 -9.26 9.59 -9.54
CA GLY A 42 -10.48 8.99 -10.09
C GLY A 42 -10.27 8.29 -11.43
N VAL A 43 -9.04 7.87 -11.70
CA VAL A 43 -8.70 7.09 -12.89
C VAL A 43 -8.89 5.60 -12.55
N PRO A 44 -9.71 4.86 -13.31
CA PRO A 44 -9.82 3.42 -13.14
C PRO A 44 -8.48 2.71 -13.36
N VAL A 45 -8.19 1.72 -12.52
CA VAL A 45 -6.94 0.97 -12.60
C VAL A 45 -7.19 -0.42 -13.13
N LEU A 46 -6.42 -0.82 -14.15
CA LEU A 46 -6.30 -2.20 -14.58
C LEU A 46 -4.94 -2.70 -14.10
N ALA A 47 -4.93 -3.60 -13.15
CA ALA A 47 -3.71 -4.11 -12.53
C ALA A 47 -3.60 -5.63 -12.67
N THR A 48 -2.38 -6.16 -12.52
CA THR A 48 -2.20 -7.61 -12.39
C THR A 48 -2.86 -8.12 -11.11
N ASP A 49 -3.39 -9.32 -11.16
CA ASP A 49 -4.02 -10.04 -10.03
C ASP A 49 -2.98 -10.67 -9.08
N THR A 50 -1.87 -9.95 -8.83
CA THR A 50 -0.75 -10.41 -7.99
C THR A 50 -0.25 -9.29 -7.09
N GLY A 51 0.28 -9.65 -5.92
CA GLY A 51 0.95 -8.72 -5.00
C GLY A 51 0.07 -7.61 -4.46
N GLY A 52 0.62 -6.41 -4.34
CA GLY A 52 -0.03 -5.23 -3.75
C GLY A 52 -1.35 -4.81 -4.39
N PRO A 53 -1.54 -4.91 -5.71
CA PRO A 53 -2.84 -4.64 -6.34
C PRO A 53 -4.02 -5.43 -5.79
N LEU A 54 -3.82 -6.67 -5.30
CA LEU A 54 -4.87 -7.46 -4.64
C LEU A 54 -5.44 -6.78 -3.37
N GLU A 55 -4.63 -5.98 -2.71
CA GLU A 55 -5.05 -5.25 -1.50
C GLU A 55 -5.59 -3.85 -1.83
N THR A 56 -5.09 -3.24 -2.89
CA THR A 56 -5.39 -1.83 -3.21
C THR A 56 -6.59 -1.68 -4.13
N VAL A 57 -6.75 -2.55 -5.13
CA VAL A 57 -7.81 -2.50 -6.14
C VAL A 57 -8.97 -3.42 -5.75
N VAL A 58 -10.20 -2.91 -5.82
CA VAL A 58 -11.41 -3.74 -5.76
C VAL A 58 -11.81 -4.09 -7.17
N ASP A 59 -11.79 -5.39 -7.46
CA ASP A 59 -12.09 -5.90 -8.80
C ASP A 59 -13.53 -5.63 -9.23
N ALA A 60 -13.70 -5.16 -10.44
CA ALA A 60 -15.00 -4.84 -10.98
C ALA A 60 -15.84 -6.07 -11.35
N ALA A 61 -15.22 -7.23 -11.56
CA ALA A 61 -15.90 -8.45 -12.00
C ALA A 61 -17.11 -8.14 -12.90
N LEU A 62 -17.00 -8.33 -14.20
CA LEU A 62 -18.04 -7.90 -15.14
C LEU A 62 -19.18 -8.92 -15.23
N ASP A 63 -20.40 -8.44 -15.37
CA ASP A 63 -21.55 -9.26 -15.73
C ASP A 63 -21.59 -9.60 -17.23
N ALA A 64 -22.67 -10.30 -17.68
CA ALA A 64 -22.82 -10.70 -19.07
C ALA A 64 -22.92 -9.50 -20.03
N ASP A 65 -23.41 -8.36 -19.55
CA ASP A 65 -23.57 -7.13 -20.32
C ASP A 65 -22.30 -6.24 -20.26
N GLY A 66 -21.26 -6.71 -19.56
CA GLY A 66 -19.99 -5.99 -19.41
C GLY A 66 -20.02 -4.87 -18.39
N GLN A 67 -21.01 -4.86 -17.49
CA GLN A 67 -21.10 -3.87 -16.42
C GLN A 67 -20.43 -4.37 -15.14
N PRO A 68 -19.76 -3.48 -14.37
CA PRO A 68 -19.18 -3.84 -13.08
C PRO A 68 -20.26 -4.30 -12.08
N GLN A 69 -20.13 -5.53 -11.58
CA GLN A 69 -21.06 -6.11 -10.60
C GLN A 69 -20.93 -5.47 -9.21
N ALA A 70 -19.69 -5.23 -8.77
CA ALA A 70 -19.44 -4.62 -7.47
C ALA A 70 -19.69 -3.10 -7.52
N ARG A 71 -20.51 -2.60 -6.58
CA ARG A 71 -20.82 -1.16 -6.49
C ARG A 71 -19.61 -0.32 -6.06
N ASP A 72 -18.72 -0.91 -5.28
CA ASP A 72 -17.49 -0.33 -4.74
C ASP A 72 -16.26 -0.68 -5.57
N ALA A 73 -16.44 -1.25 -6.76
CA ALA A 73 -15.35 -1.55 -7.68
C ALA A 73 -14.52 -0.29 -7.98
N THR A 74 -13.20 -0.45 -7.99
CA THR A 74 -12.28 0.65 -8.24
C THR A 74 -11.42 0.47 -9.50
N GLY A 75 -11.50 -0.72 -10.10
CA GLY A 75 -10.73 -1.09 -11.27
C GLY A 75 -10.88 -2.57 -11.60
N PHE A 76 -9.86 -3.14 -12.21
CA PHE A 76 -9.83 -4.56 -12.58
C PHE A 76 -8.54 -5.21 -12.12
N LEU A 77 -8.66 -6.47 -11.74
CA LEU A 77 -7.55 -7.39 -11.53
C LEU A 77 -7.50 -8.39 -12.68
N CYS A 78 -6.41 -8.39 -13.41
CA CYS A 78 -6.25 -9.18 -14.63
C CYS A 78 -5.06 -10.15 -14.47
N ALA A 79 -5.27 -11.42 -14.80
CA ALA A 79 -4.16 -12.34 -14.96
C ALA A 79 -3.19 -11.84 -16.05
N PRO A 80 -1.91 -12.21 -16.03
CA PRO A 80 -0.92 -11.77 -17.01
C PRO A 80 -1.14 -12.43 -18.38
N ASN A 81 -2.31 -12.18 -18.98
CA ASN A 81 -2.78 -12.71 -20.25
C ASN A 81 -3.24 -11.56 -21.16
N ALA A 82 -2.59 -11.41 -22.31
CA ALA A 82 -2.82 -10.29 -23.23
C ALA A 82 -4.27 -10.22 -23.75
N GLU A 83 -4.94 -11.36 -23.97
CA GLU A 83 -6.31 -11.41 -24.46
C GLU A 83 -7.29 -10.88 -23.40
N GLN A 84 -7.10 -11.27 -22.14
CA GLN A 84 -7.89 -10.75 -21.02
C GLN A 84 -7.70 -9.24 -20.87
N TRP A 85 -6.46 -8.76 -20.90
CA TRP A 85 -6.17 -7.32 -20.84
C TRP A 85 -6.82 -6.55 -21.97
N ALA A 86 -6.71 -7.03 -23.21
CA ALA A 86 -7.35 -6.41 -24.36
C ALA A 86 -8.88 -6.35 -24.21
N SER A 87 -9.50 -7.45 -23.79
CA SER A 87 -10.94 -7.51 -23.55
C SER A 87 -11.38 -6.50 -22.50
N VAL A 88 -10.69 -6.43 -21.36
CA VAL A 88 -11.02 -5.48 -20.29
C VAL A 88 -10.79 -4.03 -20.73
N CYS A 89 -9.69 -3.75 -21.47
CA CYS A 89 -9.44 -2.42 -22.03
C CYS A 89 -10.59 -1.96 -22.94
N HIS A 90 -11.04 -2.80 -23.86
CA HIS A 90 -12.18 -2.47 -24.74
C HIS A 90 -13.43 -2.12 -23.93
N ARG A 91 -13.77 -2.91 -22.94
CA ARG A 91 -14.96 -2.66 -22.09
C ARG A 91 -14.85 -1.34 -21.31
N VAL A 92 -13.69 -1.01 -20.77
CA VAL A 92 -13.46 0.28 -20.05
C VAL A 92 -13.61 1.47 -21.00
N LEU A 93 -13.19 1.32 -22.26
CA LEU A 93 -13.35 2.37 -23.27
C LEU A 93 -14.83 2.61 -23.63
N ASP A 94 -15.65 1.55 -23.59
CA ASP A 94 -17.09 1.59 -23.92
C ASP A 94 -17.98 2.01 -22.76
N TRP A 95 -17.46 2.17 -21.52
CA TRP A 95 -18.26 2.61 -20.40
C TRP A 95 -18.91 3.98 -20.62
N ASP A 96 -20.16 4.07 -20.21
CA ASP A 96 -20.88 5.33 -20.10
C ASP A 96 -20.33 6.22 -19.00
N GLU A 97 -20.77 7.46 -18.95
CA GLU A 97 -20.30 8.45 -17.98
C GLU A 97 -20.74 8.12 -16.55
N ASP A 98 -21.89 7.50 -16.37
CA ASP A 98 -22.42 7.11 -15.07
C ASP A 98 -21.53 6.01 -14.45
N THR A 99 -21.19 4.99 -15.21
CA THR A 99 -20.27 3.92 -14.80
C THR A 99 -18.89 4.47 -14.48
N ARG A 100 -18.35 5.36 -15.31
CA ARG A 100 -17.06 6.02 -15.05
C ARG A 100 -17.07 6.81 -13.74
N THR A 101 -18.10 7.63 -13.56
CA THR A 101 -18.25 8.46 -12.36
C THR A 101 -18.37 7.61 -11.10
N ARG A 102 -19.09 6.51 -11.17
CA ARG A 102 -19.24 5.57 -10.06
C ARG A 102 -17.91 4.93 -9.68
N ILE A 103 -17.19 4.37 -10.64
CA ILE A 103 -15.87 3.77 -10.41
C ILE A 103 -14.86 4.81 -9.89
N ALA A 104 -14.82 6.00 -10.49
CA ALA A 104 -13.96 7.09 -10.06
C ALA A 104 -14.25 7.52 -8.61
N SER A 105 -15.52 7.60 -8.23
CA SER A 105 -15.94 7.96 -6.87
C SER A 105 -15.54 6.88 -5.87
N ALA A 106 -15.80 5.61 -6.19
CA ALA A 106 -15.41 4.48 -5.35
C ALA A 106 -13.88 4.42 -5.15
N ALA A 107 -13.11 4.62 -6.23
CA ALA A 107 -11.65 4.65 -6.19
C ALA A 107 -11.12 5.75 -5.25
N ARG A 108 -11.62 6.99 -5.39
CA ARG A 108 -11.25 8.09 -4.49
C ARG A 108 -11.62 7.79 -3.04
N GLN A 109 -12.83 7.32 -2.80
CA GLN A 109 -13.30 6.98 -1.47
C GLN A 109 -12.43 5.92 -0.81
N ARG A 110 -12.08 4.85 -1.54
CA ARG A 110 -11.20 3.79 -1.04
C ARG A 110 -9.84 4.33 -0.59
N VAL A 111 -9.18 5.14 -1.44
CA VAL A 111 -7.88 5.73 -1.09
C VAL A 111 -7.99 6.61 0.15
N GLN A 112 -9.01 7.48 0.23
CA GLN A 112 -9.22 8.37 1.37
C GLN A 112 -9.49 7.61 2.67
N THR A 113 -10.25 6.51 2.59
CA THR A 113 -10.66 5.75 3.76
C THR A 113 -9.56 4.81 4.27
N HIS A 114 -8.83 4.14 3.36
CA HIS A 114 -7.91 3.07 3.74
C HIS A 114 -6.44 3.42 3.61
N PHE A 115 -6.07 4.33 2.69
CA PHE A 115 -4.68 4.60 2.33
C PHE A 115 -4.26 6.04 2.57
N SER A 116 -5.05 6.83 3.29
CA SER A 116 -4.70 8.21 3.63
C SER A 116 -3.66 8.28 4.74
N VAL A 117 -2.87 9.36 4.76
CA VAL A 117 -1.93 9.65 5.85
C VAL A 117 -2.65 9.69 7.22
N ARG A 118 -3.90 10.15 7.24
CA ARG A 118 -4.74 10.17 8.45
C ARG A 118 -5.01 8.75 8.95
N THR A 119 -5.40 7.83 8.07
CA THR A 119 -5.69 6.43 8.42
C THR A 119 -4.43 5.74 8.90
N MET A 120 -3.31 5.91 8.19
CA MET A 120 -2.01 5.39 8.59
C MET A 120 -1.58 5.93 9.95
N GLY A 121 -1.70 7.25 10.17
CA GLY A 121 -1.34 7.88 11.43
C GLY A 121 -2.18 7.38 12.61
N ALA A 122 -3.49 7.18 12.42
CA ALA A 122 -4.38 6.64 13.45
C ALA A 122 -4.00 5.18 13.81
N ALA A 123 -3.75 4.34 12.81
CA ALA A 123 -3.32 2.95 13.03
C ALA A 123 -1.96 2.88 13.73
N LEU A 124 -1.02 3.73 13.34
CA LEU A 124 0.29 3.82 13.98
C LEU A 124 0.18 4.26 15.45
N ASP A 125 -0.63 5.29 15.73
CA ASP A 125 -0.85 5.79 17.10
C ASP A 125 -1.47 4.72 18.00
N GLU A 126 -2.43 3.95 17.49
CA GLU A 126 -3.02 2.81 18.20
C GLU A 126 -1.97 1.75 18.53
N HIS A 127 -1.13 1.38 17.56
CA HIS A 127 -0.08 0.38 17.76
C HIS A 127 0.99 0.86 18.75
N VAL A 128 1.42 2.13 18.66
CA VAL A 128 2.38 2.72 19.60
C VAL A 128 1.82 2.74 21.02
N ARG A 129 0.55 3.08 21.19
CA ARG A 129 -0.11 3.03 22.53
C ARG A 129 -0.20 1.62 23.05
N ALA A 130 -0.56 0.64 22.21
CA ALA A 130 -0.63 -0.76 22.60
C ALA A 130 0.73 -1.29 23.08
N VAL A 131 1.80 -0.99 22.34
CA VAL A 131 3.17 -1.35 22.72
C VAL A 131 3.60 -0.60 23.98
N GLY A 132 3.27 0.68 24.12
CA GLY A 132 3.56 1.48 25.32
C GLY A 132 2.85 0.95 26.57
N ALA A 133 1.63 0.42 26.40
CA ALA A 133 0.88 -0.22 27.51
C ALA A 133 1.48 -1.56 27.94
N GLN A 134 2.23 -2.24 27.07
CA GLN A 134 3.00 -3.45 27.33
C GLN A 134 4.41 -3.16 27.86
N ALA A 135 4.68 -1.91 28.25
CA ALA A 135 5.99 -1.53 28.78
C ALA A 135 6.39 -2.41 29.96
N VAL A 136 7.59 -2.95 29.91
CA VAL A 136 8.17 -3.80 30.95
C VAL A 136 8.00 -3.14 32.31
N PRO A 137 7.38 -3.80 33.28
CA PRO A 137 7.18 -3.27 34.63
C PRO A 137 8.49 -2.74 35.23
N LEU A 138 8.42 -1.68 36.02
CA LEU A 138 9.62 -1.05 36.59
C LEU A 138 10.51 -2.05 37.34
N GLY A 139 9.90 -3.02 38.00
CA GLY A 139 10.61 -4.10 38.69
C GLY A 139 11.46 -4.98 37.76
N GLU A 140 10.92 -5.35 36.60
CA GLU A 140 11.67 -6.12 35.61
C GLU A 140 12.79 -5.29 34.96
N ARG A 141 12.57 -3.99 34.73
CA ARG A 141 13.61 -3.07 34.26
C ARG A 141 14.78 -2.98 35.24
N ILE A 142 14.48 -2.91 36.52
CA ILE A 142 15.49 -2.89 37.58
C ILE A 142 16.25 -4.21 37.62
N GLN A 143 15.58 -5.35 37.47
CA GLN A 143 16.25 -6.65 37.39
C GLN A 143 17.17 -6.76 36.16
N ILE A 144 16.68 -6.38 34.98
CA ILE A 144 17.50 -6.41 33.76
C ILE A 144 18.72 -5.49 33.90
N PHE A 145 18.54 -4.27 34.43
CA PHE A 145 19.64 -3.36 34.68
C PHE A 145 20.64 -3.93 35.69
N GLY A 146 20.15 -4.55 36.77
CA GLY A 146 20.97 -5.22 37.77
C GLY A 146 21.81 -6.36 37.20
N VAL A 147 21.21 -7.21 36.37
CA VAL A 147 21.93 -8.29 35.66
C VAL A 147 23.00 -7.73 34.72
N VAL A 148 22.68 -6.74 33.91
CA VAL A 148 23.63 -6.11 33.00
C VAL A 148 24.79 -5.48 33.77
N LEU A 149 24.51 -4.74 34.86
CA LEU A 149 25.52 -4.12 35.69
C LEU A 149 26.44 -5.18 36.35
N THR A 150 25.86 -6.27 36.83
CA THR A 150 26.64 -7.39 37.42
C THR A 150 27.57 -8.02 36.40
N LEU A 151 27.10 -8.25 35.20
CA LEU A 151 27.93 -8.82 34.09
C LEU A 151 29.06 -7.88 33.71
N LEU A 152 28.80 -6.55 33.64
CA LEU A 152 29.82 -5.54 33.36
C LEU A 152 30.90 -5.51 34.46
N LEU A 153 30.49 -5.58 35.74
CA LEU A 153 31.41 -5.60 36.88
C LEU A 153 32.27 -6.90 36.86
N MET A 154 31.65 -8.05 36.62
CA MET A 154 32.39 -9.31 36.48
C MET A 154 33.39 -9.24 35.32
N HIS A 155 33.00 -8.69 34.19
CA HIS A 155 33.90 -8.50 33.04
C HIS A 155 35.08 -7.58 33.41
N ALA A 156 34.81 -6.46 34.07
CA ALA A 156 35.83 -5.53 34.52
C ALA A 156 36.85 -6.20 35.49
N VAL A 157 36.36 -7.04 36.42
CA VAL A 157 37.21 -7.81 37.34
C VAL A 157 38.07 -8.81 36.57
N VAL A 158 37.51 -9.54 35.62
CA VAL A 158 38.27 -10.50 34.80
C VAL A 158 39.38 -9.79 34.00
N VAL A 159 39.04 -8.66 33.38
CA VAL A 159 40.02 -7.86 32.62
C VAL A 159 41.12 -7.32 33.56
N TYR A 160 40.77 -6.82 34.74
CA TYR A 160 41.71 -6.31 35.73
C TYR A 160 42.69 -7.41 36.20
N VAL A 161 42.16 -8.60 36.52
CA VAL A 161 43.01 -9.74 36.89
C VAL A 161 43.87 -10.21 35.74
N ALA A 162 43.34 -10.28 34.54
CA ALA A 162 44.12 -10.69 33.35
C ALA A 162 45.26 -9.71 33.01
N LEU A 163 45.06 -8.40 33.18
CA LEU A 163 46.07 -7.37 32.95
C LEU A 163 47.08 -7.26 34.11
N GLY A 164 46.67 -7.65 35.32
CA GLY A 164 47.56 -7.66 36.49
C GLY A 164 48.56 -8.83 36.52
N TRP A 165 48.40 -9.81 35.61
CA TRP A 165 49.31 -10.95 35.43
C TRP A 165 50.25 -10.82 34.24
N LEU A 166 50.18 -9.71 33.52
CA LEU A 166 51.10 -9.29 32.46
C LEU A 166 52.10 -8.25 33.00
#